data_0e763252d024e394eb6b162a59dde398
#
_entry.id   0e763252d024e394eb6b162a59dde398
#
_cell.length_a   1.000
_cell.length_b   1.000
_cell.length_c   1.000
_cell.angle_alpha   90.00
_cell.angle_beta   90.00
_cell.angle_gamma   90.00
#
_symmetry.space_group_name_H-M   'P 1'
#
loop_
_entity.id
_entity.type
_entity.pdbx_description
1 polymer ?
#
loop_
_entity_poly.entity_id
_entity_poly.type
_entity_poly.pdbx_seq_one_letter_code
_entity_poly.pdbx_strand_id
1 'polypeptide(L)'
;KYRLVGSEMCIRDSLQIKYLPSGSNVLDVRTYLKELELKNKKKIDCILIDYLDLMMPKSKRISPADLFIKDKYVSEELRNLVVEKQCVLATASQLNRASVEEIEFDHSHISGGLSKIQTADNVIGIFTSRAMKERGRYQIQFMKTRSSSGVGQKVDLEFDVDSLRIRDLADDPEYKQFDKQRSTIYDSLKQTSKVSAAE
;
A
#
# COMPACT_ATOMS: atom_id res chain seq x y z
N LYS A 1 10.46 21.92 9.84
CA LYS A 1 9.09 22.50 9.82
C LYS A 1 8.62 22.48 8.38
N TYR A 2 7.94 21.44 7.95
CA TYR A 2 7.28 21.38 6.66
C TYR A 2 6.00 22.22 6.73
N ARG A 3 5.94 23.27 5.96
CA ARG A 3 4.78 24.14 5.84
C ARG A 3 3.93 23.63 4.68
N LEU A 4 2.86 22.91 5.00
CA LEU A 4 1.83 22.57 4.02
C LEU A 4 1.09 23.86 3.63
N VAL A 5 1.36 24.38 2.45
CA VAL A 5 0.72 25.58 1.89
C VAL A 5 -0.54 25.13 1.15
N GLY A 6 -1.68 25.38 1.74
CA GLY A 6 -2.99 25.16 1.10
C GLY A 6 -4.09 25.18 2.15
N SER A 7 -5.01 26.13 2.11
CA SER A 7 -6.16 26.38 2.98
C SER A 7 -5.95 25.87 4.42
N GLU A 8 -5.17 26.63 5.19
CA GLU A 8 -4.67 26.26 6.52
C GLU A 8 -5.77 25.83 7.52
N MET A 9 -7.00 26.19 7.28
CA MET A 9 -8.11 25.91 8.22
C MET A 9 -8.66 24.48 8.09
N CYS A 10 -8.75 23.91 6.90
CA CYS A 10 -9.32 22.56 6.70
C CYS A 10 -8.33 21.44 6.99
N ILE A 11 -7.04 21.61 6.69
CA ILE A 11 -6.02 20.58 6.92
C ILE A 11 -5.66 20.49 8.41
N ARG A 12 -5.61 21.63 9.11
CA ARG A 12 -5.25 21.68 10.54
C ARG A 12 -6.23 20.92 11.43
N ASP A 13 -7.49 20.84 11.02
CA ASP A 13 -8.57 20.20 11.79
C ASP A 13 -8.80 18.73 11.39
N SER A 14 -8.33 18.30 10.21
CA SER A 14 -8.59 16.98 9.66
C SER A 14 -7.37 16.05 9.65
N LEU A 15 -6.15 16.57 9.56
CA LEU A 15 -4.91 15.79 9.56
C LEU A 15 -4.12 16.05 10.85
N GLN A 16 -3.90 14.96 11.61
CA GLN A 16 -3.05 14.98 12.81
C GLN A 16 -1.86 14.06 12.59
N ILE A 17 -0.65 14.60 12.81
CA ILE A 17 0.60 13.84 12.64
C ILE A 17 1.23 13.65 14.01
N LYS A 18 1.55 12.41 14.35
CA LYS A 18 2.20 12.03 15.60
C LYS A 18 3.38 11.13 15.32
N TYR A 19 4.53 11.49 15.86
CA TYR A 19 5.68 10.59 15.91
C TYR A 19 5.53 9.63 17.09
N LEU A 20 5.67 8.33 16.82
CA LEU A 20 5.84 7.28 17.79
C LEU A 20 7.21 6.61 17.57
N PRO A 21 7.98 6.30 18.61
CA PRO A 21 9.28 5.67 18.45
C PRO A 21 9.16 4.24 17.91
N SER A 22 10.21 3.76 17.24
CA SER A 22 10.30 2.35 16.84
C SER A 22 10.13 1.43 18.05
N GLY A 23 9.40 0.34 17.87
CA GLY A 23 9.01 -0.56 18.95
C GLY A 23 7.72 -0.19 19.66
N SER A 24 7.06 0.90 19.27
CA SER A 24 5.71 1.21 19.75
C SER A 24 4.74 0.10 19.37
N ASN A 25 3.73 -0.10 20.20
CA ASN A 25 2.71 -1.13 20.01
C ASN A 25 1.32 -0.52 19.80
N VAL A 26 0.34 -1.37 19.56
CA VAL A 26 -1.05 -0.93 19.31
C VAL A 26 -1.68 -0.22 20.51
N LEU A 27 -1.22 -0.45 21.76
CA LEU A 27 -1.71 0.28 22.94
C LEU A 27 -1.27 1.74 22.91
N ASP A 28 -0.04 2.02 22.43
CA ASP A 28 0.46 3.39 22.30
C ASP A 28 -0.38 4.15 21.27
N VAL A 29 -0.67 3.52 20.13
CA VAL A 29 -1.58 4.08 19.11
C VAL A 29 -2.97 4.32 19.70
N ARG A 30 -3.55 3.33 20.38
CA ARG A 30 -4.89 3.43 21.00
C ARG A 30 -4.97 4.57 22.01
N THR A 31 -3.96 4.73 22.84
CA THR A 31 -3.89 5.80 23.85
C THR A 31 -3.89 7.15 23.16
N TYR A 32 -3.06 7.33 22.15
CA TYR A 32 -3.00 8.57 21.39
C TYR A 32 -4.34 8.89 20.71
N LEU A 33 -4.98 7.90 20.07
CA LEU A 33 -6.28 8.09 19.42
C LEU A 33 -7.36 8.52 20.43
N LYS A 34 -7.38 7.92 21.64
CA LYS A 34 -8.31 8.33 22.70
C LYS A 34 -8.08 9.77 23.14
N GLU A 35 -6.84 10.17 23.36
CA GLU A 35 -6.49 11.55 23.69
C GLU A 35 -6.96 12.53 22.60
N LEU A 36 -6.73 12.15 21.32
CA LEU A 36 -7.11 12.96 20.18
C LEU A 36 -8.62 13.12 20.05
N GLU A 37 -9.37 12.03 20.22
CA GLU A 37 -10.84 12.05 20.18
C GLU A 37 -11.44 12.90 21.31
N LEU A 38 -10.88 12.79 22.51
CA LEU A 38 -11.29 13.60 23.67
C LEU A 38 -11.01 15.09 23.46
N LYS A 39 -9.81 15.42 22.93
CA LYS A 39 -9.40 16.79 22.67
C LYS A 39 -10.22 17.45 21.57
N ASN A 40 -10.43 16.76 20.48
CA ASN A 40 -11.07 17.32 19.29
C ASN A 40 -12.59 17.10 19.27
N LYS A 41 -13.13 16.25 20.16
CA LYS A 41 -14.54 15.84 20.18
C LYS A 41 -15.03 15.28 18.83
N LYS A 42 -14.13 14.69 18.06
CA LYS A 42 -14.39 14.10 16.74
C LYS A 42 -13.91 12.66 16.72
N LYS A 43 -14.61 11.80 15.98
CA LYS A 43 -14.18 10.44 15.69
C LYS A 43 -13.02 10.45 14.68
N ILE A 44 -12.22 9.41 14.73
CA ILE A 44 -11.16 9.17 13.76
C ILE A 44 -11.73 8.31 12.63
N ASP A 45 -11.68 8.80 11.40
CA ASP A 45 -12.18 8.09 10.21
C ASP A 45 -11.11 7.23 9.55
N CYS A 46 -9.84 7.66 9.63
CA CYS A 46 -8.72 6.98 8.99
C CYS A 46 -7.45 7.07 9.84
N ILE A 47 -6.71 5.96 9.90
CA ILE A 47 -5.41 5.83 10.54
C ILE A 47 -4.39 5.48 9.47
N LEU A 48 -3.33 6.27 9.36
CA LEU A 48 -2.19 5.99 8.48
C LEU A 48 -0.97 5.68 9.35
N ILE A 49 -0.36 4.52 9.17
CA ILE A 49 0.83 4.10 9.93
C ILE A 49 2.01 3.93 8.97
N ASP A 50 3.05 4.71 9.16
CA ASP A 50 4.30 4.62 8.42
C ASP A 50 5.41 4.09 9.35
N TYR A 51 5.70 2.79 9.35
CA TYR A 51 5.04 1.65 8.78
C TYR A 51 4.99 0.48 9.77
N LEU A 52 4.21 -0.57 9.46
CA LEU A 52 3.91 -1.70 10.36
C LEU A 52 5.15 -2.43 10.86
N ASP A 53 6.17 -2.59 10.02
CA ASP A 53 7.37 -3.40 10.35
C ASP A 53 8.19 -2.82 11.53
N LEU A 54 8.01 -1.53 11.85
CA LEU A 54 8.63 -0.88 13.01
C LEU A 54 7.87 -1.10 14.32
N MET A 55 6.66 -1.62 14.24
CA MET A 55 5.83 -1.86 15.42
C MET A 55 6.19 -3.18 16.11
N MET A 56 5.87 -3.25 17.40
CA MET A 56 5.99 -4.45 18.21
C MET A 56 4.62 -4.91 18.71
N PRO A 57 4.41 -6.22 18.87
CA PRO A 57 3.17 -6.72 19.44
C PRO A 57 3.06 -6.35 20.91
N LYS A 58 1.84 -6.28 21.42
CA LYS A 58 1.54 -6.01 22.83
C LYS A 58 2.21 -7.03 23.77
N SER A 59 2.33 -8.29 23.33
CA SER A 59 2.94 -9.35 24.10
C SER A 59 4.48 -9.26 24.04
N LYS A 60 5.12 -9.03 25.17
CA LYS A 60 6.60 -9.04 25.31
C LYS A 60 7.23 -10.44 25.19
N ARG A 61 6.43 -11.52 25.05
CA ARG A 61 6.91 -12.90 24.97
C ARG A 61 7.41 -13.30 23.58
N ILE A 62 7.23 -12.43 22.59
CA ILE A 62 7.62 -12.72 21.21
C ILE A 62 9.01 -12.13 20.99
N SER A 63 9.92 -12.98 20.50
CA SER A 63 11.27 -12.54 20.15
C SER A 63 11.20 -11.55 18.99
N PRO A 64 11.91 -10.41 19.06
CA PRO A 64 12.04 -9.49 17.91
C PRO A 64 12.67 -10.15 16.69
N ALA A 65 13.42 -11.26 16.88
CA ALA A 65 14.02 -12.01 15.79
C ALA A 65 13.01 -12.85 14.99
N ASP A 66 11.85 -13.16 15.59
CA ASP A 66 10.79 -13.90 14.89
C ASP A 66 9.83 -12.95 14.18
N LEU A 67 10.29 -12.43 13.05
CA LEU A 67 9.57 -11.42 12.26
C LEU A 67 8.20 -11.90 11.80
N PHE A 68 8.06 -13.19 11.46
CA PHE A 68 6.79 -13.74 11.00
C PHE A 68 5.71 -13.69 12.08
N ILE A 69 6.06 -14.16 13.28
CA ILE A 69 5.13 -14.17 14.42
C ILE A 69 4.85 -12.74 14.89
N LYS A 70 5.88 -11.90 14.96
CA LYS A 70 5.75 -10.48 15.30
C LYS A 70 4.73 -9.80 14.39
N ASP A 71 4.91 -9.90 13.09
CA ASP A 71 4.09 -9.21 12.11
C ASP A 71 2.64 -9.73 12.07
N LYS A 72 2.46 -11.04 12.31
CA LYS A 72 1.14 -11.63 12.47
C LYS A 72 0.37 -10.97 13.62
N TYR A 73 0.96 -10.93 14.80
CA TYR A 73 0.29 -10.36 15.98
C TYR A 73 0.04 -8.86 15.83
N VAL A 74 1.01 -8.10 15.32
CA VAL A 74 0.83 -6.66 15.08
C VAL A 74 -0.33 -6.42 14.10
N SER A 75 -0.41 -7.19 13.02
CA SER A 75 -1.48 -7.06 12.03
C SER A 75 -2.86 -7.38 12.62
N GLU A 76 -2.96 -8.45 13.41
CA GLU A 76 -4.20 -8.84 14.09
C GLU A 76 -4.62 -7.80 15.15
N GLU A 77 -3.67 -7.27 15.92
CA GLU A 77 -3.94 -6.23 16.91
C GLU A 77 -4.39 -4.92 16.28
N LEU A 78 -3.78 -4.52 15.15
CA LEU A 78 -4.22 -3.35 14.38
C LEU A 78 -5.61 -3.56 13.79
N ARG A 79 -5.90 -4.76 13.26
CA ARG A 79 -7.25 -5.08 12.78
C ARG A 79 -8.30 -4.95 13.88
N ASN A 80 -8.00 -5.48 15.06
CA ASN A 80 -8.90 -5.36 16.21
C ASN A 80 -9.13 -3.89 16.61
N LEU A 81 -8.08 -3.07 16.56
CA LEU A 81 -8.17 -1.64 16.85
C LEU A 81 -9.12 -0.93 15.87
N VAL A 82 -9.02 -1.18 14.57
CA VAL A 82 -9.88 -0.49 13.58
C VAL A 82 -11.32 -0.99 13.62
N VAL A 83 -11.54 -2.25 13.94
CA VAL A 83 -12.91 -2.77 14.17
C VAL A 83 -13.53 -2.08 15.40
N GLU A 84 -12.78 -1.96 16.50
CA GLU A 84 -13.23 -1.23 17.72
C GLU A 84 -13.53 0.24 17.40
N LYS A 85 -12.69 0.90 16.60
CA LYS A 85 -12.82 2.31 16.25
C LYS A 85 -13.79 2.59 15.11
N GLN A 86 -14.16 1.57 14.34
CA GLN A 86 -14.96 1.70 13.13
C GLN A 86 -14.36 2.68 12.12
N CYS A 87 -13.07 2.56 11.86
CA CYS A 87 -12.31 3.43 10.95
C CYS A 87 -11.53 2.60 9.93
N VAL A 88 -10.98 3.28 8.92
CA VAL A 88 -10.06 2.70 7.94
C VAL A 88 -8.64 2.75 8.47
N LEU A 89 -7.82 1.73 8.16
CA LEU A 89 -6.38 1.74 8.41
C LEU A 89 -5.64 1.46 7.12
N ALA A 90 -4.63 2.27 6.83
CA ALA A 90 -3.66 2.00 5.80
C ALA A 90 -2.25 1.99 6.41
N THR A 91 -1.45 1.03 6.02
CA THR A 91 -0.04 0.92 6.42
C THR A 91 0.80 0.41 5.27
N ALA A 92 2.09 0.62 5.35
CA ALA A 92 3.05 0.08 4.40
C ALA A 92 3.80 -1.12 5.00
N SER A 93 4.40 -1.92 4.14
CA SER A 93 5.35 -2.97 4.49
C SER A 93 6.38 -3.09 3.37
N GLN A 94 7.63 -3.39 3.71
CA GLN A 94 8.69 -3.52 2.72
C GLN A 94 8.61 -4.88 2.02
N LEU A 95 8.99 -4.89 0.74
CA LEU A 95 9.21 -6.12 -0.02
C LEU A 95 10.58 -6.72 0.31
N ASN A 96 10.71 -8.03 0.16
CA ASN A 96 12.00 -8.71 0.27
C ASN A 96 12.95 -8.26 -0.85
N ARG A 97 14.25 -8.22 -0.58
CA ARG A 97 15.26 -7.83 -1.57
C ARG A 97 15.26 -8.72 -2.81
N ALA A 98 14.97 -10.01 -2.65
CA ALA A 98 14.86 -10.96 -3.77
C ALA A 98 13.75 -10.60 -4.78
N SER A 99 12.77 -9.82 -4.35
CA SER A 99 11.65 -9.41 -5.19
C SER A 99 11.97 -8.26 -6.16
N VAL A 100 13.11 -7.60 -6.02
CA VAL A 100 13.41 -6.37 -6.76
C VAL A 100 13.69 -6.62 -8.24
N GLU A 101 14.06 -7.87 -8.60
CA GLU A 101 14.44 -8.24 -9.97
C GLU A 101 13.40 -9.11 -10.70
N GLU A 102 12.32 -9.51 -10.03
CA GLU A 102 11.29 -10.36 -10.62
C GLU A 102 10.22 -9.57 -11.37
N ILE A 103 9.81 -10.12 -12.53
CA ILE A 103 8.79 -9.51 -13.42
C ILE A 103 7.38 -9.79 -12.92
N GLU A 104 7.18 -10.89 -12.20
CA GLU A 104 5.90 -11.25 -11.60
C GLU A 104 6.03 -11.32 -10.07
N PHE A 105 5.17 -10.59 -9.40
CA PHE A 105 5.18 -10.49 -7.95
C PHE A 105 4.09 -11.35 -7.34
N ASP A 106 4.52 -12.20 -6.42
CA ASP A 106 3.69 -13.10 -5.64
C ASP A 106 3.69 -12.67 -4.16
N HIS A 107 2.78 -13.23 -3.39
CA HIS A 107 2.64 -13.02 -1.94
C HIS A 107 3.89 -13.42 -1.14
N SER A 108 4.78 -14.25 -1.68
CA SER A 108 6.04 -14.65 -1.06
C SER A 108 7.05 -13.50 -0.96
N HIS A 109 6.87 -12.44 -1.76
CA HIS A 109 7.78 -11.29 -1.87
C HIS A 109 7.60 -10.25 -0.76
N ILE A 110 6.58 -10.36 0.07
CA ILE A 110 6.36 -9.44 1.20
C ILE A 110 7.21 -9.90 2.39
N SER A 111 8.05 -8.99 2.89
CA SER A 111 8.84 -9.23 4.10
C SER A 111 7.93 -9.51 5.29
N GLY A 112 8.20 -10.60 6.03
CA GLY A 112 7.31 -11.06 7.11
C GLY A 112 6.10 -11.85 6.63
N GLY A 113 5.91 -12.03 5.33
CA GLY A 113 5.13 -13.11 4.73
C GLY A 113 3.62 -12.94 4.71
N LEU A 114 2.99 -14.07 4.45
CA LEU A 114 1.56 -14.29 4.26
C LEU A 114 0.67 -13.72 5.37
N SER A 115 1.17 -13.59 6.60
CA SER A 115 0.34 -13.16 7.74
C SER A 115 -0.21 -11.73 7.59
N LYS A 116 0.58 -10.81 7.08
CA LYS A 116 0.15 -9.42 6.79
C LYS A 116 -0.92 -9.41 5.70
N ILE A 117 -0.69 -10.18 4.63
CA ILE A 117 -1.62 -10.29 3.50
C ILE A 117 -2.95 -10.92 3.95
N GLN A 118 -2.89 -11.98 4.77
CA GLN A 118 -4.09 -12.65 5.25
C GLN A 118 -4.98 -11.73 6.08
N THR A 119 -4.38 -10.88 6.90
CA THR A 119 -5.10 -9.96 7.79
C THR A 119 -5.68 -8.77 7.05
N ALA A 120 -5.01 -8.24 6.03
CA ALA A 120 -5.48 -7.09 5.26
C ALA A 120 -6.69 -7.43 4.37
N ASP A 121 -7.59 -6.47 4.17
CA ASP A 121 -8.72 -6.60 3.25
C ASP A 121 -8.29 -6.31 1.81
N ASN A 122 -7.39 -5.34 1.62
CA ASN A 122 -6.79 -5.02 0.33
C ASN A 122 -5.27 -4.96 0.48
N VAL A 123 -4.55 -5.47 -0.52
CA VAL A 123 -3.09 -5.38 -0.61
C VAL A 123 -2.73 -4.86 -1.99
N ILE A 124 -1.99 -3.77 -2.01
CA ILE A 124 -1.53 -3.10 -3.22
C ILE A 124 0.00 -3.14 -3.21
N GLY A 125 0.58 -3.76 -4.22
CA GLY A 125 2.02 -3.73 -4.45
C GLY A 125 2.40 -2.49 -5.24
N ILE A 126 3.49 -1.83 -4.86
CA ILE A 126 4.07 -0.68 -5.57
C ILE A 126 5.44 -1.12 -6.09
N PHE A 127 5.60 -1.10 -7.40
CA PHE A 127 6.78 -1.65 -8.07
C PHE A 127 7.45 -0.60 -8.95
N THR A 128 8.76 -0.69 -9.04
CA THR A 128 9.54 0.10 -9.97
C THR A 128 10.81 -0.66 -10.35
N SER A 129 11.07 -0.79 -11.64
CA SER A 129 12.37 -1.24 -12.14
C SER A 129 13.34 -0.05 -12.25
N ARG A 130 14.64 -0.34 -12.44
CA ARG A 130 15.62 0.72 -12.66
C ARG A 130 15.25 1.60 -13.86
N ALA A 131 14.86 1.00 -14.98
CA ALA A 131 14.45 1.72 -16.18
C ALA A 131 13.16 2.54 -15.98
N MET A 132 12.21 2.02 -15.20
CA MET A 132 11.00 2.77 -14.83
C MET A 132 11.34 3.96 -13.94
N LYS A 133 12.20 3.76 -12.94
CA LYS A 133 12.61 4.81 -12.02
C LYS A 133 13.33 5.97 -12.74
N GLU A 134 14.20 5.66 -13.70
CA GLU A 134 14.89 6.65 -14.53
C GLU A 134 13.90 7.51 -15.36
N ARG A 135 12.72 6.96 -15.67
CA ARG A 135 11.63 7.64 -16.38
C ARG A 135 10.56 8.22 -15.46
N GLY A 136 10.76 8.19 -14.14
CA GLY A 136 9.75 8.64 -13.17
C GLY A 136 8.49 7.77 -13.16
N ARG A 137 8.58 6.48 -13.53
CA ARG A 137 7.42 5.58 -13.65
C ARG A 137 7.36 4.57 -12.52
N TYR A 138 6.16 4.26 -12.08
CA TYR A 138 5.83 3.23 -11.09
C TYR A 138 4.68 2.39 -11.59
N GLN A 139 4.59 1.17 -11.12
CA GLN A 139 3.46 0.30 -11.36
C GLN A 139 2.83 -0.10 -10.04
N ILE A 140 1.53 0.01 -9.92
CA ILE A 140 0.77 -0.58 -8.82
C ILE A 140 0.09 -1.85 -9.30
N GLN A 141 0.02 -2.86 -8.42
CA GLN A 141 -0.67 -4.11 -8.67
C GLN A 141 -1.59 -4.44 -7.51
N PHE A 142 -2.82 -4.80 -7.81
CA PHE A 142 -3.75 -5.30 -6.82
C PHE A 142 -3.44 -6.77 -6.52
N MET A 143 -2.76 -7.02 -5.40
CA MET A 143 -2.35 -8.36 -4.98
C MET A 143 -3.46 -9.11 -4.25
N LYS A 144 -4.31 -8.39 -3.52
CA LYS A 144 -5.47 -8.92 -2.81
C LYS A 144 -6.56 -7.89 -2.72
N THR A 145 -7.80 -8.31 -2.89
CA THR A 145 -9.00 -7.54 -2.57
C THR A 145 -10.10 -8.50 -2.12
N ARG A 146 -10.86 -8.13 -1.08
CA ARG A 146 -12.00 -8.94 -0.61
C ARG A 146 -13.29 -8.58 -1.31
N SER A 147 -13.39 -7.39 -1.87
CA SER A 147 -14.64 -6.81 -2.36
C SER A 147 -14.74 -6.70 -3.86
N SER A 148 -13.69 -7.07 -4.61
CA SER A 148 -13.67 -6.94 -6.06
C SER A 148 -12.93 -8.07 -6.77
N SER A 149 -13.14 -8.22 -8.07
CA SER A 149 -12.44 -9.18 -8.93
C SER A 149 -11.15 -8.62 -9.54
N GLY A 150 -10.64 -7.49 -9.03
CA GLY A 150 -9.49 -6.78 -9.60
C GLY A 150 -8.11 -7.35 -9.24
N VAL A 151 -8.01 -8.53 -8.60
CA VAL A 151 -6.73 -9.15 -8.26
C VAL A 151 -5.92 -9.42 -9.53
N GLY A 152 -4.64 -9.02 -9.51
CA GLY A 152 -3.72 -9.14 -10.64
C GLY A 152 -3.73 -7.95 -11.61
N GLN A 153 -4.70 -7.04 -11.49
CA GLN A 153 -4.69 -5.82 -12.31
C GLN A 153 -3.48 -4.95 -11.97
N LYS A 154 -2.86 -4.42 -13.02
CA LYS A 154 -1.70 -3.54 -12.94
C LYS A 154 -2.05 -2.18 -13.53
N VAL A 155 -1.59 -1.13 -12.87
CA VAL A 155 -1.78 0.26 -13.32
C VAL A 155 -0.42 0.94 -13.31
N ASP A 156 -0.03 1.49 -14.45
CA ASP A 156 1.20 2.26 -14.57
C ASP A 156 0.93 3.73 -14.23
N LEU A 157 1.80 4.31 -13.43
CA LEU A 157 1.69 5.67 -12.91
C LEU A 157 2.99 6.43 -13.15
N GLU A 158 2.89 7.74 -13.33
CA GLU A 158 4.00 8.66 -13.29
C GLU A 158 4.20 9.20 -11.87
N PHE A 159 5.45 9.28 -11.44
CA PHE A 159 5.84 9.89 -10.17
C PHE A 159 6.85 11.01 -10.41
N ASP A 160 6.42 12.22 -10.20
CA ASP A 160 7.27 13.39 -10.22
C ASP A 160 7.96 13.54 -8.85
N VAL A 161 9.25 13.26 -8.82
CA VAL A 161 10.06 13.29 -7.58
C VAL A 161 10.18 14.69 -7.01
N ASP A 162 10.22 15.72 -7.86
CA ASP A 162 10.45 17.10 -7.43
C ASP A 162 9.21 17.68 -6.75
N SER A 163 8.02 17.38 -7.29
CA SER A 163 6.75 17.84 -6.73
C SER A 163 6.07 16.81 -5.82
N LEU A 164 6.60 15.58 -5.71
CA LEU A 164 6.01 14.44 -5.00
C LEU A 164 4.59 14.12 -5.46
N ARG A 165 4.33 14.31 -6.76
CA ARG A 165 3.01 14.06 -7.35
C ARG A 165 2.98 12.73 -8.08
N ILE A 166 1.89 12.01 -7.88
CA ILE A 166 1.53 10.83 -8.65
C ILE A 166 0.49 11.26 -9.67
N ARG A 167 0.70 10.88 -10.94
CA ARG A 167 -0.20 11.19 -12.05
C ARG A 167 -0.58 9.91 -12.79
N ASP A 168 -1.72 9.97 -13.45
CA ASP A 168 -2.16 8.90 -14.34
C ASP A 168 -1.44 9.05 -15.68
N LEU A 169 -0.80 7.98 -16.17
CA LEU A 169 -0.18 7.93 -17.49
C LEU A 169 -1.20 8.05 -18.63
N ALA A 170 -2.48 7.81 -18.36
CA ALA A 170 -3.53 8.01 -19.36
C ALA A 170 -3.60 9.44 -19.91
N ASP A 171 -3.02 10.42 -19.21
CA ASP A 171 -2.94 11.80 -19.67
C ASP A 171 -1.73 12.10 -20.57
N ASP A 172 -0.75 11.18 -20.63
CA ASP A 172 0.42 11.32 -21.52
C ASP A 172 0.05 10.96 -22.98
N PRO A 173 0.24 11.87 -23.97
CA PRO A 173 0.00 11.59 -25.37
C PRO A 173 0.82 10.42 -25.94
N GLU A 174 2.07 10.25 -25.52
CA GLU A 174 2.93 9.15 -25.94
C GLU A 174 2.42 7.82 -25.40
N TYR A 175 1.96 7.80 -24.15
CA TYR A 175 1.37 6.61 -23.55
C TYR A 175 0.07 6.19 -24.24
N LYS A 176 -0.78 7.13 -24.62
CA LYS A 176 -2.01 6.85 -25.39
C LYS A 176 -1.71 6.19 -26.73
N GLN A 177 -0.64 6.60 -27.38
CA GLN A 177 -0.22 6.00 -28.65
C GLN A 177 0.35 4.58 -28.44
N PHE A 178 1.15 4.39 -27.38
CA PHE A 178 1.74 3.10 -27.03
C PHE A 178 0.67 2.10 -26.58
N ASP A 179 -0.29 2.52 -25.79
CA ASP A 179 -1.39 1.66 -25.30
C ASP A 179 -2.32 1.24 -26.43
N LYS A 180 -2.59 2.09 -27.40
CA LYS A 180 -3.29 1.72 -28.63
C LYS A 180 -2.54 0.65 -29.42
N GLN A 181 -1.23 0.78 -29.59
CA GLN A 181 -0.43 -0.22 -30.30
C GLN A 181 -0.42 -1.56 -29.53
N ARG A 182 -0.31 -1.52 -28.22
CA ARG A 182 -0.32 -2.71 -27.35
C ARG A 182 -1.67 -3.43 -27.40
N SER A 183 -2.78 -2.72 -27.34
CA SER A 183 -4.13 -3.31 -27.45
C SER A 183 -4.34 -3.97 -28.80
N THR A 184 -3.90 -3.33 -29.89
CA THR A 184 -4.01 -3.89 -31.25
C THR A 184 -3.21 -5.19 -31.41
N ILE A 185 -1.98 -5.23 -30.83
CA ILE A 185 -1.14 -6.44 -30.84
C ILE A 185 -1.79 -7.55 -30.00
N TYR A 186 -2.33 -7.21 -28.84
CA TYR A 186 -3.00 -8.18 -27.97
C TYR A 186 -4.27 -8.77 -28.59
N ASP A 187 -5.04 -7.96 -29.28
CA ASP A 187 -6.23 -8.40 -30.00
C ASP A 187 -5.90 -9.29 -31.22
N SER A 188 -4.82 -8.97 -31.93
CA SER A 188 -4.33 -9.80 -33.03
C SER A 188 -3.83 -11.17 -32.54
N LEU A 189 -3.10 -11.21 -31.42
CA LEU A 189 -2.64 -12.45 -30.80
C LEU A 189 -3.81 -13.31 -30.30
N LYS A 190 -4.85 -12.71 -29.72
CA LYS A 190 -6.07 -13.41 -29.32
C LYS A 190 -6.84 -14.00 -30.49
N GLN A 191 -6.87 -13.32 -31.62
CA GLN A 191 -7.49 -13.85 -32.82
C GLN A 191 -6.72 -15.04 -33.41
N THR A 192 -5.38 -14.96 -33.43
CA THR A 192 -4.52 -16.05 -33.93
C THR A 192 -4.62 -17.30 -33.04
N SER A 193 -4.71 -17.14 -31.72
CA SER A 193 -4.87 -18.27 -30.79
C SER A 193 -6.23 -18.94 -30.87
N LYS A 194 -7.28 -18.24 -31.30
CA LYS A 194 -8.62 -18.82 -31.54
C LYS A 194 -8.71 -19.61 -32.84
N VAL A 195 -7.93 -19.23 -33.85
CA VAL A 195 -7.87 -19.93 -35.13
C VAL A 195 -7.12 -21.26 -35.00
N SER A 196 -6.01 -21.27 -34.22
CA SER A 196 -5.22 -22.50 -34.00
C SER A 196 -5.88 -23.52 -33.04
N ALA A 197 -6.97 -23.14 -32.37
CA ALA A 197 -7.71 -24.03 -31.46
C ALA A 197 -8.99 -24.60 -32.15
N ALA A 198 -9.24 -24.22 -33.41
CA ALA A 198 -10.40 -24.66 -34.22
C ALA A 198 -10.00 -25.59 -35.36
N GLU A 199 -8.72 -25.91 -35.54
CA GLU A 199 -8.16 -26.98 -36.37
C GLU A 199 -7.77 -28.19 -35.49
#